data_48b84bb353a005d41d419b39707fbfc5
#
_entry.id   48b84bb353a005d41d419b39707fbfc5
#
_cell.length_a   1.000
_cell.length_b   1.000
_cell.length_c   1.000
_cell.angle_alpha   90.00
_cell.angle_beta   90.00
_cell.angle_gamma   90.00
#
_symmetry.space_group_name_H-M   'P 1'
#
loop_
_entity.id
_entity.type
_entity.pdbx_description
1 polymer ?
#
loop_
_entity_poly.entity_id
_entity_poly.type
_entity_poly.pdbx_seq_one_letter_code
_entity_poly.pdbx_strand_id
1 'polypeptide(L)'
;MKTSSTILSHRVTYTTKIRNTSDNPLFGIRVFVAFPPPLPPRQELINLTPIPVSGRQATDLKGNHWLDLTCDRLAGKETFTCGYTALVRNRSIHFRLPLSTRNLSVPSNLIGYTKPENFIESHHHLIKDLARDLSNKHPNPISFVKAAMRAVTKTIRYSPQKYERGAAFAIENHVGDCTEFAALFTALCRANGIPARLEAGFAYSGKKWERHAWSVVWIQDNWIPVDPTWYGNSGWLGVTNRHIPLIIGNWMDIRIHQEFKVSWSHKPKTAPPQLGSKWKVTKVVSILNSR
;
A
#
# COMPACT_ATOMS: atom_id res chain seq x y z
N MET A 1 -7.20 -7.47 -22.01
CA MET A 1 -6.54 -6.34 -21.34
C MET A 1 -6.23 -5.27 -22.38
N LYS A 2 -6.79 -4.04 -22.30
CA LYS A 2 -6.30 -2.91 -23.10
C LYS A 2 -5.44 -2.06 -22.17
N THR A 3 -4.14 -2.07 -22.37
CA THR A 3 -3.24 -1.10 -21.74
C THR A 3 -3.31 0.19 -22.54
N SER A 4 -3.48 1.32 -21.87
CA SER A 4 -3.25 2.62 -22.51
C SER A 4 -1.77 2.67 -22.94
N SER A 5 -1.52 3.18 -24.13
CA SER A 5 -0.15 3.33 -24.67
C SER A 5 0.69 4.37 -23.90
N THR A 6 0.09 5.14 -23.01
CA THR A 6 0.80 6.21 -22.32
C THR A 6 1.64 5.66 -21.17
N ILE A 7 2.94 5.72 -21.36
CA ILE A 7 3.95 5.38 -20.35
C ILE A 7 4.44 6.70 -19.75
N LEU A 8 4.58 6.75 -18.42
CA LEU A 8 5.27 7.84 -17.74
C LEU A 8 6.44 7.30 -16.93
N SER A 9 7.53 8.03 -16.95
CA SER A 9 8.66 7.77 -16.06
C SER A 9 8.65 8.77 -14.90
N HIS A 10 8.91 8.26 -13.71
CA HIS A 10 8.93 9.04 -12.48
C HIS A 10 10.24 8.82 -11.74
N ARG A 11 10.89 9.91 -11.35
CA ARG A 11 12.01 9.88 -10.41
C ARG A 11 11.46 10.05 -9.01
N VAL A 12 11.55 9.00 -8.22
CA VAL A 12 11.12 8.96 -6.82
C VAL A 12 12.35 9.10 -5.94
N THR A 13 12.44 10.17 -5.18
CA THR A 13 13.46 10.35 -4.14
C THR A 13 12.79 10.26 -2.79
N TYR A 14 13.17 9.26 -2.01
CA TYR A 14 12.68 9.02 -0.65
C TYR A 14 13.85 9.12 0.32
N THR A 15 13.86 10.11 1.20
CA THR A 15 14.89 10.27 2.20
C THR A 15 14.31 10.34 3.60
N THR A 16 15.01 9.72 4.53
CA THR A 16 14.72 9.75 5.96
C THR A 16 15.95 10.31 6.68
N LYS A 17 15.73 11.24 7.59
CA LYS A 17 16.73 11.79 8.48
C LYS A 17 16.45 11.32 9.90
N ILE A 18 17.40 10.61 10.49
CA ILE A 18 17.37 10.14 11.88
C ILE A 18 18.36 10.98 12.65
N ARG A 19 17.87 11.89 13.48
CA ARG A 19 18.71 12.74 14.33
C ARG A 19 18.81 12.12 15.72
N ASN A 20 20.04 11.88 16.18
CA ASN A 20 20.32 11.61 17.58
C ASN A 20 20.16 12.91 18.38
N THR A 21 19.20 12.97 19.28
CA THR A 21 18.92 14.18 20.10
C THR A 21 19.66 14.16 21.43
N SER A 22 20.32 13.05 21.78
CA SER A 22 21.13 12.92 22.99
C SER A 22 22.58 13.39 22.76
N ASP A 23 23.34 13.53 23.83
CA ASP A 23 24.79 13.80 23.78
C ASP A 23 25.61 12.53 23.57
N ASN A 24 25.03 11.36 23.88
CA ASN A 24 25.68 10.06 23.76
C ASN A 24 25.48 9.43 22.38
N PRO A 25 26.42 8.65 21.86
CA PRO A 25 26.27 7.98 20.58
C PRO A 25 25.20 6.87 20.64
N LEU A 26 24.50 6.66 19.51
CA LEU A 26 23.67 5.49 19.22
C LEU A 26 24.44 4.51 18.34
N PHE A 27 24.22 3.22 18.52
CA PHE A 27 24.94 2.16 17.80
C PHE A 27 23.97 1.21 17.09
N GLY A 28 24.47 0.60 16.01
CA GLY A 28 23.78 -0.48 15.30
C GLY A 28 22.41 -0.05 14.75
N ILE A 29 22.31 1.17 14.26
CA ILE A 29 21.07 1.67 13.64
C ILE A 29 20.86 0.92 12.34
N ARG A 30 19.69 0.31 12.20
CA ARG A 30 19.27 -0.38 10.99
C ARG A 30 17.92 0.15 10.53
N VAL A 31 17.82 0.49 9.27
CA VAL A 31 16.65 1.12 8.66
C VAL A 31 16.22 0.32 7.46
N PHE A 32 14.97 -0.15 7.48
CA PHE A 32 14.32 -0.74 6.31
C PHE A 32 13.44 0.30 5.65
N VAL A 33 13.66 0.51 4.35
CA VAL A 33 12.86 1.45 3.54
C VAL A 33 12.30 0.70 2.35
N ALA A 34 10.97 0.71 2.18
CA ALA A 34 10.34 0.13 1.01
C ALA A 34 10.64 0.98 -0.23
N PHE A 35 10.92 0.31 -1.35
CA PHE A 35 11.06 0.97 -2.65
C PHE A 35 10.12 0.33 -3.68
N PRO A 36 9.80 1.03 -4.79
CA PRO A 36 8.83 0.55 -5.76
C PRO A 36 9.20 -0.82 -6.32
N PRO A 37 8.38 -1.89 -6.06
CA PRO A 37 8.63 -3.22 -6.61
C PRO A 37 8.34 -3.25 -8.11
N PRO A 38 9.00 -4.11 -8.91
CA PRO A 38 8.59 -4.37 -10.27
C PRO A 38 7.24 -5.11 -10.26
N LEU A 39 6.25 -4.59 -10.96
CA LEU A 39 4.89 -5.13 -11.07
C LEU A 39 4.45 -5.15 -12.54
N PRO A 40 5.04 -6.02 -13.38
CA PRO A 40 4.67 -6.06 -14.79
C PRO A 40 3.18 -6.41 -14.96
N PRO A 41 2.51 -5.86 -15.99
CA PRO A 41 3.05 -4.92 -16.97
C PRO A 41 2.92 -3.45 -16.58
N ARG A 42 2.46 -3.11 -15.35
CA ARG A 42 2.07 -1.76 -14.95
C ARG A 42 3.21 -0.90 -14.40
N GLN A 43 4.17 -1.52 -13.69
CA GLN A 43 5.33 -0.83 -13.10
C GLN A 43 6.62 -1.58 -13.38
N GLU A 44 7.60 -0.85 -13.82
CA GLU A 44 8.97 -1.32 -14.09
C GLU A 44 9.93 -0.45 -13.28
N LEU A 45 10.81 -1.07 -12.51
CA LEU A 45 11.92 -0.39 -11.84
C LEU A 45 13.10 -0.35 -12.79
N ILE A 46 13.44 0.85 -13.28
CA ILE A 46 14.52 1.05 -14.25
C ILE A 46 15.87 1.18 -13.54
N ASN A 47 15.90 1.93 -12.45
CA ASN A 47 17.12 2.15 -11.68
C ASN A 47 16.77 2.41 -10.20
N LEU A 48 17.68 1.99 -9.31
CA LEU A 48 17.61 2.25 -7.88
C LEU A 48 19.00 2.60 -7.37
N THR A 49 19.12 3.75 -6.74
CA THR A 49 20.35 4.21 -6.10
C THR A 49 20.07 4.39 -4.60
N PRO A 50 20.57 3.50 -3.74
CA PRO A 50 20.46 3.65 -2.28
C PRO A 50 21.23 4.87 -1.77
N ILE A 51 20.81 5.38 -0.61
CA ILE A 51 21.44 6.45 0.15
C ILE A 51 21.57 5.95 1.61
N PRO A 52 22.77 5.64 2.14
CA PRO A 52 24.04 5.53 1.42
C PRO A 52 24.06 4.39 0.39
N VAL A 53 25.02 4.45 -0.54
CA VAL A 53 25.14 3.48 -1.67
C VAL A 53 25.34 2.03 -1.20
N SER A 54 25.86 1.84 0.02
CA SER A 54 26.09 0.52 0.63
C SER A 54 24.81 -0.23 1.06
N GLY A 55 23.61 0.35 0.85
CA GLY A 55 22.34 -0.29 1.19
C GLY A 55 22.12 -1.63 0.47
N ARG A 56 21.65 -2.65 1.22
CA ARG A 56 21.35 -3.98 0.69
C ARG A 56 19.88 -4.07 0.30
N GLN A 57 19.60 -4.74 -0.81
CA GLN A 57 18.23 -5.02 -1.24
C GLN A 57 17.74 -6.34 -0.66
N ALA A 58 16.47 -6.37 -0.25
CA ALA A 58 15.78 -7.57 0.22
C ALA A 58 14.36 -7.60 -0.36
N THR A 59 13.80 -8.80 -0.48
CA THR A 59 12.41 -9.01 -0.92
C THR A 59 11.71 -9.90 0.10
N ASP A 60 10.49 -9.55 0.49
CA ASP A 60 9.68 -10.37 1.36
C ASP A 60 8.82 -11.39 0.57
N LEU A 61 8.15 -12.30 1.29
CA LEU A 61 7.30 -13.34 0.69
C LEU A 61 6.08 -12.80 -0.07
N LYS A 62 5.72 -11.54 0.12
CA LYS A 62 4.61 -10.87 -0.59
C LYS A 62 5.08 -10.14 -1.85
N GLY A 63 6.40 -10.11 -2.09
CA GLY A 63 7.00 -9.40 -3.22
C GLY A 63 7.27 -7.92 -2.93
N ASN A 64 7.25 -7.48 -1.67
CA ASN A 64 7.69 -6.15 -1.31
C ASN A 64 9.20 -6.07 -1.34
N HIS A 65 9.72 -4.98 -1.84
CA HIS A 65 11.14 -4.72 -1.97
C HIS A 65 11.60 -3.71 -0.92
N TRP A 66 12.69 -4.03 -0.25
CA TRP A 66 13.23 -3.26 0.87
C TRP A 66 14.69 -2.94 0.66
N LEU A 67 15.08 -1.74 1.07
CA LEU A 67 16.48 -1.40 1.34
C LEU A 67 16.75 -1.58 2.82
N ASP A 68 17.79 -2.33 3.12
CA ASP A 68 18.38 -2.51 4.44
C ASP A 68 19.61 -1.59 4.54
N LEU A 69 19.47 -0.54 5.31
CA LEU A 69 20.42 0.55 5.45
C LEU A 69 20.94 0.58 6.89
N THR A 70 22.25 0.66 7.06
CA THR A 70 22.87 0.59 8.38
C THR A 70 23.73 1.81 8.68
N CYS A 71 23.81 2.15 9.97
CA CYS A 71 24.75 3.11 10.51
C CYS A 71 25.29 2.53 11.82
N ASP A 72 26.56 2.14 11.83
CA ASP A 72 27.17 1.44 12.98
C ASP A 72 27.26 2.32 14.21
N ARG A 73 27.50 3.63 14.02
CA ARG A 73 27.59 4.62 15.08
C ARG A 73 27.05 5.97 14.58
N LEU A 74 26.14 6.56 15.34
CA LEU A 74 25.64 7.92 15.15
C LEU A 74 25.98 8.73 16.39
N ALA A 75 26.91 9.67 16.30
CA ALA A 75 27.34 10.48 17.43
C ALA A 75 26.19 11.31 18.02
N GLY A 76 26.41 11.85 19.22
CA GLY A 76 25.44 12.76 19.83
C GLY A 76 25.20 13.97 18.93
N LYS A 77 23.94 14.40 18.82
CA LYS A 77 23.46 15.52 17.98
C LYS A 77 23.64 15.34 16.45
N GLU A 78 24.23 14.26 15.99
CA GLU A 78 24.39 13.98 14.56
C GLU A 78 23.10 13.50 13.90
N THR A 79 23.08 13.52 12.57
CA THR A 79 21.97 13.07 11.73
C THR A 79 22.45 12.06 10.70
N PHE A 80 21.84 10.88 10.71
CA PHE A 80 21.97 9.88 9.65
C PHE A 80 20.89 10.13 8.61
N THR A 81 21.30 10.33 7.36
CA THR A 81 20.38 10.45 6.22
C THR A 81 20.43 9.18 5.39
N CYS A 82 19.28 8.56 5.16
CA CYS A 82 19.18 7.33 4.41
C CYS A 82 17.91 7.28 3.55
N GLY A 83 17.89 6.40 2.56
CA GLY A 83 16.76 6.26 1.62
C GLY A 83 17.20 5.81 0.24
N TYR A 84 16.60 6.39 -0.80
CA TYR A 84 16.94 6.06 -2.20
C TYR A 84 16.49 7.14 -3.18
N THR A 85 17.06 7.04 -4.39
CA THR A 85 16.47 7.59 -5.62
C THR A 85 16.17 6.42 -6.56
N ALA A 86 14.93 6.33 -7.04
CA ALA A 86 14.48 5.31 -7.98
C ALA A 86 13.92 5.97 -9.25
N LEU A 87 14.21 5.37 -10.41
CA LEU A 87 13.54 5.68 -11.66
C LEU A 87 12.56 4.55 -11.97
N VAL A 88 11.26 4.87 -11.99
CA VAL A 88 10.21 3.91 -12.30
C VAL A 88 9.47 4.32 -13.56
N ARG A 89 9.05 3.32 -14.35
CA ARG A 89 8.24 3.49 -15.54
C ARG A 89 6.89 2.86 -15.30
N ASN A 90 5.82 3.68 -15.40
CA ASN A 90 4.46 3.24 -15.11
C ASN A 90 3.57 3.34 -16.33
N ARG A 91 2.65 2.36 -16.44
CA ARG A 91 1.59 2.32 -17.46
C ARG A 91 0.24 2.46 -16.79
N SER A 92 -0.67 3.20 -17.43
CA SER A 92 -2.08 3.13 -17.07
C SER A 92 -2.64 1.76 -17.44
N ILE A 93 -3.34 1.14 -16.53
CA ILE A 93 -3.99 -0.16 -16.73
C ILE A 93 -5.49 0.06 -16.67
N HIS A 94 -6.18 -0.31 -17.73
CA HIS A 94 -7.64 -0.34 -17.78
C HIS A 94 -8.11 -1.72 -18.22
N PHE A 95 -8.89 -2.36 -17.37
CA PHE A 95 -9.46 -3.67 -17.64
C PHE A 95 -10.88 -3.52 -18.20
N ARG A 96 -11.05 -3.86 -19.47
CA ARG A 96 -12.37 -4.13 -20.08
C ARG A 96 -12.55 -5.64 -20.11
N LEU A 97 -13.19 -6.16 -19.10
CA LEU A 97 -13.46 -7.58 -18.98
C LEU A 97 -14.84 -7.90 -19.58
N PRO A 98 -14.94 -8.96 -20.38
CA PRO A 98 -16.25 -9.45 -20.80
C PRO A 98 -17.02 -9.94 -19.57
N LEU A 99 -18.33 -9.74 -19.56
CA LEU A 99 -19.23 -10.21 -18.48
C LEU A 99 -19.42 -11.74 -18.53
N SER A 100 -18.36 -12.47 -18.82
CA SER A 100 -18.38 -13.94 -18.83
C SER A 100 -18.69 -14.47 -17.44
N THR A 101 -19.68 -15.34 -17.33
CA THR A 101 -20.26 -15.88 -16.10
C THR A 101 -19.51 -17.09 -15.55
N ARG A 102 -18.26 -17.31 -15.92
CA ARG A 102 -17.53 -18.45 -15.37
C ARG A 102 -17.31 -18.27 -13.87
N ASN A 103 -17.72 -19.27 -13.12
CA ASN A 103 -17.42 -19.38 -11.69
C ASN A 103 -15.91 -19.16 -11.48
N LEU A 104 -15.59 -18.30 -10.55
CA LEU A 104 -14.20 -18.10 -10.13
C LEU A 104 -13.76 -19.36 -9.37
N SER A 105 -12.98 -20.23 -10.02
CA SER A 105 -12.17 -21.16 -9.26
C SER A 105 -11.01 -20.35 -8.67
N VAL A 106 -10.97 -20.21 -7.35
CA VAL A 106 -9.89 -19.53 -6.67
C VAL A 106 -8.69 -20.48 -6.58
N PRO A 107 -7.53 -20.15 -7.17
CA PRO A 107 -6.33 -20.96 -7.01
C PRO A 107 -5.97 -21.15 -5.54
N SER A 108 -5.48 -22.34 -5.17
CA SER A 108 -5.21 -22.71 -3.77
C SER A 108 -4.26 -21.75 -3.06
N ASN A 109 -3.25 -21.23 -3.77
CA ASN A 109 -2.30 -20.24 -3.27
C ASN A 109 -2.94 -18.84 -3.05
N LEU A 110 -4.15 -18.60 -3.52
CA LEU A 110 -4.88 -17.33 -3.35
C LEU A 110 -6.00 -17.39 -2.30
N ILE A 111 -6.29 -18.57 -1.74
CA ILE A 111 -7.34 -18.74 -0.72
C ILE A 111 -7.11 -17.83 0.49
N GLY A 112 -5.85 -17.58 0.88
CA GLY A 112 -5.52 -16.65 1.96
C GLY A 112 -6.06 -15.23 1.73
N TYR A 113 -6.16 -14.80 0.49
CA TYR A 113 -6.69 -13.48 0.11
C TYR A 113 -8.23 -13.39 0.10
N THR A 114 -8.93 -14.45 0.50
CA THR A 114 -10.39 -14.44 0.78
C THR A 114 -10.68 -14.44 2.28
N LYS A 115 -9.66 -14.52 3.13
CA LYS A 115 -9.81 -14.60 4.58
C LYS A 115 -9.78 -13.22 5.23
N PRO A 116 -10.42 -13.05 6.41
CA PRO A 116 -10.30 -11.82 7.17
C PRO A 116 -8.87 -11.60 7.66
N GLU A 117 -8.50 -10.35 7.79
CA GLU A 117 -7.26 -9.87 8.43
C GLU A 117 -7.60 -8.68 9.33
N ASN A 118 -6.69 -8.27 10.20
CA ASN A 118 -6.80 -7.00 10.93
C ASN A 118 -7.05 -5.86 9.94
N PHE A 119 -7.97 -4.98 10.24
CA PHE A 119 -8.40 -3.85 9.38
C PHE A 119 -9.12 -4.27 8.07
N ILE A 120 -9.21 -5.57 7.76
CA ILE A 120 -9.97 -6.13 6.63
C ILE A 120 -10.93 -7.18 7.18
N GLU A 121 -11.88 -6.73 7.98
CA GLU A 121 -12.78 -7.58 8.77
C GLU A 121 -13.94 -8.13 7.92
N SER A 122 -13.60 -8.93 6.89
CA SER A 122 -14.58 -9.51 5.96
C SER A 122 -15.60 -10.44 6.62
N HIS A 123 -15.39 -10.83 7.88
CA HIS A 123 -16.31 -11.62 8.70
C HIS A 123 -17.32 -10.76 9.48
N HIS A 124 -17.13 -9.42 9.51
CA HIS A 124 -18.04 -8.51 10.22
C HIS A 124 -19.45 -8.56 9.65
N HIS A 125 -20.48 -8.60 10.50
CA HIS A 125 -21.86 -8.86 10.08
C HIS A 125 -22.39 -7.86 9.05
N LEU A 126 -22.19 -6.54 9.27
CA LEU A 126 -22.64 -5.51 8.31
C LEU A 126 -21.94 -5.65 6.94
N ILE A 127 -20.66 -6.05 6.93
CA ILE A 127 -19.90 -6.28 5.69
C ILE A 127 -20.44 -7.49 4.95
N LYS A 128 -20.72 -8.58 5.67
CA LYS A 128 -21.34 -9.79 5.09
C LYS A 128 -22.73 -9.52 4.53
N ASP A 129 -23.54 -8.76 5.26
CA ASP A 129 -24.90 -8.43 4.84
C ASP A 129 -24.86 -7.57 3.56
N LEU A 130 -24.05 -6.54 3.54
CA LEU A 130 -23.85 -5.69 2.34
C LEU A 130 -23.30 -6.52 1.17
N ALA A 131 -22.30 -7.38 1.40
CA ALA A 131 -21.75 -8.24 0.35
C ALA A 131 -22.80 -9.20 -0.21
N ARG A 132 -23.64 -9.81 0.64
CA ARG A 132 -24.75 -10.68 0.22
C ARG A 132 -25.78 -9.93 -0.62
N ASP A 133 -26.19 -8.74 -0.19
CA ASP A 133 -27.15 -7.91 -0.92
C ASP A 133 -26.61 -7.49 -2.30
N LEU A 134 -25.33 -7.14 -2.36
CA LEU A 134 -24.67 -6.84 -3.63
C LEU A 134 -24.54 -8.07 -4.53
N SER A 135 -24.23 -9.24 -3.97
CA SER A 135 -24.09 -10.49 -4.71
C SER A 135 -25.42 -10.96 -5.32
N ASN A 136 -26.51 -10.82 -4.56
CA ASN A 136 -27.86 -11.16 -5.05
C ASN A 136 -28.26 -10.32 -6.27
N LYS A 137 -27.89 -9.03 -6.29
CA LYS A 137 -28.17 -8.09 -7.39
C LYS A 137 -27.14 -8.18 -8.52
N HIS A 138 -25.93 -8.60 -8.22
CA HIS A 138 -24.77 -8.60 -9.10
C HIS A 138 -24.01 -9.93 -9.02
N PRO A 139 -24.57 -11.05 -9.48
CA PRO A 139 -24.00 -12.40 -9.30
C PRO A 139 -22.70 -12.61 -10.08
N ASN A 140 -22.47 -11.82 -11.12
CA ASN A 140 -21.21 -11.88 -11.87
C ASN A 140 -20.10 -11.16 -11.10
N PRO A 141 -18.89 -11.74 -10.93
CA PRO A 141 -17.80 -11.16 -10.17
C PRO A 141 -17.40 -9.75 -10.60
N ILE A 142 -17.41 -9.48 -11.90
CA ILE A 142 -17.05 -8.14 -12.43
C ILE A 142 -18.15 -7.13 -12.08
N SER A 143 -19.42 -7.52 -12.21
CA SER A 143 -20.54 -6.66 -11.83
C SER A 143 -20.57 -6.42 -10.32
N PHE A 144 -20.26 -7.44 -9.52
CA PHE A 144 -20.09 -7.33 -8.07
C PHE A 144 -19.00 -6.33 -7.70
N VAL A 145 -17.79 -6.48 -8.24
CA VAL A 145 -16.65 -5.58 -7.96
C VAL A 145 -17.01 -4.12 -8.27
N LYS A 146 -17.64 -3.86 -9.42
CA LYS A 146 -18.11 -2.51 -9.76
C LYS A 146 -19.19 -2.01 -8.82
N ALA A 147 -20.08 -2.88 -8.37
CA ALA A 147 -21.14 -2.53 -7.41
C ALA A 147 -20.54 -2.27 -6.02
N ALA A 148 -19.58 -3.08 -5.58
CA ALA A 148 -18.86 -2.89 -4.33
C ALA A 148 -18.09 -1.56 -4.31
N MET A 149 -17.42 -1.17 -5.39
CA MET A 149 -16.78 0.15 -5.49
C MET A 149 -17.78 1.29 -5.27
N ARG A 150 -18.93 1.23 -5.94
CA ARG A 150 -20.01 2.22 -5.78
C ARG A 150 -20.63 2.18 -4.39
N ALA A 151 -20.78 0.99 -3.81
CA ALA A 151 -21.31 0.85 -2.45
C ALA A 151 -20.39 1.54 -1.43
N VAL A 152 -19.06 1.33 -1.51
CA VAL A 152 -18.09 2.00 -0.63
C VAL A 152 -18.25 3.52 -0.69
N THR A 153 -18.27 4.12 -1.89
CA THR A 153 -18.42 5.59 -2.02
C THR A 153 -19.77 6.12 -1.55
N LYS A 154 -20.80 5.29 -1.51
CA LYS A 154 -22.10 5.65 -0.92
C LYS A 154 -22.16 5.48 0.58
N THR A 155 -21.42 4.50 1.11
CA THR A 155 -21.41 4.15 2.54
C THR A 155 -20.52 5.08 3.33
N ILE A 156 -19.37 5.47 2.78
CA ILE A 156 -18.36 6.23 3.51
C ILE A 156 -18.23 7.65 2.94
N ARG A 157 -18.32 8.65 3.80
CA ARG A 157 -17.89 10.02 3.52
C ARG A 157 -16.40 10.15 3.73
N TYR A 158 -15.69 10.71 2.74
CA TYR A 158 -14.24 10.93 2.84
C TYR A 158 -13.91 11.94 3.95
N SER A 159 -13.03 11.54 4.85
CA SER A 159 -12.49 12.39 5.92
C SER A 159 -11.11 11.86 6.33
N PRO A 160 -10.08 12.72 6.32
CA PRO A 160 -8.75 12.31 6.76
C PRO A 160 -8.78 11.71 8.16
N GLN A 161 -8.10 10.58 8.36
CA GLN A 161 -7.98 9.90 9.64
C GLN A 161 -6.59 10.12 10.24
N LYS A 162 -6.52 10.21 11.58
CA LYS A 162 -5.24 10.31 12.29
C LYS A 162 -4.51 8.95 12.35
N TYR A 163 -5.30 7.88 12.37
CA TYR A 163 -4.84 6.48 12.42
C TYR A 163 -5.72 5.65 11.51
N GLU A 164 -5.16 4.58 10.98
CA GLU A 164 -5.91 3.56 10.25
C GLU A 164 -6.93 2.89 11.18
N ARG A 165 -8.16 2.75 10.71
CA ARG A 165 -9.29 2.22 11.48
C ARG A 165 -9.87 0.93 10.90
N GLY A 166 -9.70 0.69 9.60
CA GLY A 166 -10.13 -0.52 8.91
C GLY A 166 -11.58 -0.54 8.45
N ALA A 167 -11.99 -1.70 7.93
CA ALA A 167 -13.26 -1.89 7.23
C ALA A 167 -14.47 -1.88 8.17
N ALA A 168 -14.36 -2.50 9.35
CA ALA A 168 -15.43 -2.53 10.34
C ALA A 168 -15.77 -1.11 10.83
N PHE A 169 -14.75 -0.34 11.21
CA PHE A 169 -14.93 1.05 11.58
C PHE A 169 -15.60 1.86 10.46
N ALA A 170 -15.14 1.67 9.23
CA ALA A 170 -15.64 2.42 8.09
C ALA A 170 -17.14 2.19 7.86
N ILE A 171 -17.60 0.94 7.92
CA ILE A 171 -19.01 0.61 7.69
C ILE A 171 -19.91 1.03 8.85
N GLU A 172 -19.40 0.98 10.09
CA GLU A 172 -20.17 1.38 11.29
C GLU A 172 -20.29 2.90 11.42
N ASN A 173 -19.23 3.64 11.09
CA ASN A 173 -19.16 5.08 11.36
C ASN A 173 -19.41 5.93 10.09
N HIS A 174 -19.50 5.31 8.92
CA HIS A 174 -19.74 5.99 7.63
C HIS A 174 -18.72 7.07 7.29
N VAL A 175 -17.47 6.91 7.74
CA VAL A 175 -16.38 7.87 7.55
C VAL A 175 -15.04 7.14 7.40
N GLY A 176 -14.14 7.70 6.59
CA GLY A 176 -12.80 7.17 6.40
C GLY A 176 -12.03 7.95 5.34
N ASP A 177 -10.74 7.68 5.23
CA ASP A 177 -9.91 8.17 4.12
C ASP A 177 -9.62 7.05 3.11
N CYS A 178 -8.62 7.22 2.25
CA CYS A 178 -8.30 6.23 1.21
C CYS A 178 -8.02 4.83 1.78
N THR A 179 -7.54 4.76 3.01
CA THR A 179 -7.24 3.50 3.70
C THR A 179 -8.51 2.73 4.02
N GLU A 180 -9.50 3.38 4.62
CA GLU A 180 -10.80 2.79 4.96
C GLU A 180 -11.62 2.47 3.70
N PHE A 181 -11.56 3.31 2.67
CA PHE A 181 -12.17 3.01 1.38
C PHE A 181 -11.62 1.72 0.78
N ALA A 182 -10.29 1.58 0.73
CA ALA A 182 -9.64 0.39 0.22
C ALA A 182 -9.90 -0.84 1.11
N ALA A 183 -9.89 -0.67 2.44
CA ALA A 183 -10.14 -1.74 3.40
C ALA A 183 -11.56 -2.29 3.29
N LEU A 184 -12.58 -1.42 3.28
CA LEU A 184 -13.99 -1.85 3.15
C LEU A 184 -14.24 -2.51 1.80
N PHE A 185 -13.72 -1.96 0.71
CA PHE A 185 -13.84 -2.59 -0.60
C PHE A 185 -13.20 -3.98 -0.62
N THR A 186 -11.97 -4.11 -0.08
CA THR A 186 -11.28 -5.40 0.01
C THR A 186 -12.06 -6.39 0.86
N ALA A 187 -12.62 -5.95 1.99
CA ALA A 187 -13.43 -6.79 2.88
C ALA A 187 -14.72 -7.28 2.20
N LEU A 188 -15.40 -6.43 1.44
CA LEU A 188 -16.58 -6.81 0.65
C LEU A 188 -16.25 -7.88 -0.41
N CYS A 189 -15.13 -7.72 -1.13
CA CYS A 189 -14.67 -8.71 -2.11
C CYS A 189 -14.36 -10.03 -1.44
N ARG A 190 -13.63 -10.04 -0.31
CA ARG A 190 -13.32 -11.25 0.44
C ARG A 190 -14.56 -11.92 1.03
N ALA A 191 -15.51 -11.15 1.54
CA ALA A 191 -16.79 -11.69 2.04
C ALA A 191 -17.60 -12.42 0.95
N ASN A 192 -17.42 -12.01 -0.32
CA ASN A 192 -18.00 -12.67 -1.49
C ASN A 192 -17.08 -13.72 -2.14
N GLY A 193 -16.01 -14.16 -1.46
CA GLY A 193 -15.09 -15.17 -1.95
C GLY A 193 -14.15 -14.71 -3.08
N ILE A 194 -14.09 -13.42 -3.39
CA ILE A 194 -13.20 -12.87 -4.40
C ILE A 194 -11.84 -12.54 -3.73
N PRO A 195 -10.73 -13.14 -4.17
CA PRO A 195 -9.42 -12.80 -3.61
C PRO A 195 -9.10 -11.32 -3.83
N ALA A 196 -8.79 -10.64 -2.75
CA ALA A 196 -8.47 -9.21 -2.78
C ALA A 196 -7.38 -8.86 -1.76
N ARG A 197 -6.56 -7.86 -2.09
CA ARG A 197 -5.49 -7.35 -1.23
C ARG A 197 -5.38 -5.84 -1.36
N LEU A 198 -4.70 -5.23 -0.41
CA LEU A 198 -4.39 -3.82 -0.42
C LEU A 198 -3.09 -3.56 -1.18
N GLU A 199 -2.95 -2.36 -1.67
CA GLU A 199 -1.69 -1.76 -2.10
C GLU A 199 -1.62 -0.32 -1.60
N ALA A 200 -0.42 0.12 -1.22
CA ALA A 200 -0.14 1.48 -0.82
C ALA A 200 1.10 2.02 -1.51
N GLY A 201 1.13 3.33 -1.66
CA GLY A 201 2.26 4.01 -2.29
C GLY A 201 1.98 5.49 -2.49
N PHE A 202 2.37 6.01 -3.63
CA PHE A 202 2.11 7.39 -4.01
C PHE A 202 1.18 7.45 -5.22
N ALA A 203 0.25 8.40 -5.19
CA ALA A 203 -0.58 8.70 -6.34
C ALA A 203 -0.73 10.22 -6.54
N TYR A 204 -0.96 10.63 -7.78
CA TYR A 204 -1.11 12.03 -8.14
C TYR A 204 -2.58 12.40 -8.22
N SER A 205 -3.02 13.27 -7.31
CA SER A 205 -4.43 13.69 -7.18
C SER A 205 -4.90 14.68 -8.26
N GLY A 206 -4.05 14.99 -9.23
CA GLY A 206 -4.28 16.08 -10.19
C GLY A 206 -3.64 17.41 -9.74
N LYS A 207 -3.32 17.54 -8.47
CA LYS A 207 -2.68 18.74 -7.88
C LYS A 207 -1.30 18.44 -7.33
N LYS A 208 -1.13 17.34 -6.61
CA LYS A 208 0.12 16.95 -5.94
C LYS A 208 0.25 15.43 -5.87
N TRP A 209 1.48 14.98 -5.64
CA TRP A 209 1.75 13.62 -5.20
C TRP A 209 1.43 13.50 -3.71
N GLU A 210 0.73 12.44 -3.35
CA GLU A 210 0.38 12.16 -1.95
C GLU A 210 0.40 10.66 -1.69
N ARG A 211 0.51 10.28 -0.43
CA ARG A 211 0.35 8.89 -0.01
C ARG A 211 -1.08 8.47 -0.32
N HIS A 212 -1.22 7.29 -0.86
CA HIS A 212 -2.51 6.79 -1.26
C HIS A 212 -2.59 5.27 -1.11
N ALA A 213 -3.80 4.82 -0.86
CA ALA A 213 -4.14 3.44 -0.69
C ALA A 213 -5.22 3.05 -1.69
N TRP A 214 -5.09 1.86 -2.25
CA TRP A 214 -6.06 1.25 -3.15
C TRP A 214 -6.08 -0.25 -2.99
N SER A 215 -6.91 -0.93 -3.76
CA SER A 215 -7.08 -2.38 -3.69
C SER A 215 -6.69 -3.06 -5.00
N VAL A 216 -6.46 -4.36 -4.91
CA VAL A 216 -6.23 -5.22 -6.06
C VAL A 216 -7.09 -6.47 -5.89
N VAL A 217 -7.85 -6.84 -6.92
CA VAL A 217 -8.73 -8.01 -6.93
C VAL A 217 -8.29 -9.02 -7.95
N TRP A 218 -8.48 -10.32 -7.64
CA TRP A 218 -8.19 -11.41 -8.57
C TRP A 218 -9.44 -11.78 -9.35
N ILE A 219 -9.43 -11.52 -10.65
CA ILE A 219 -10.53 -11.86 -11.57
C ILE A 219 -9.93 -12.36 -12.89
N GLN A 220 -10.46 -13.49 -13.40
CA GLN A 220 -10.04 -14.06 -14.69
C GLN A 220 -8.51 -14.19 -14.80
N ASP A 221 -7.91 -14.83 -13.80
CA ASP A 221 -6.48 -15.11 -13.71
C ASP A 221 -5.55 -13.88 -13.73
N ASN A 222 -6.10 -12.73 -13.33
CA ASN A 222 -5.36 -11.47 -13.25
C ASN A 222 -5.59 -10.74 -11.94
N TRP A 223 -4.51 -10.18 -11.40
CA TRP A 223 -4.59 -9.16 -10.36
C TRP A 223 -4.94 -7.81 -10.99
N ILE A 224 -6.13 -7.30 -10.69
CA ILE A 224 -6.68 -6.07 -11.24
C ILE A 224 -6.66 -5.00 -10.17
N PRO A 225 -5.82 -3.95 -10.30
CA PRO A 225 -5.86 -2.82 -9.38
C PRO A 225 -7.16 -2.03 -9.56
N VAL A 226 -7.73 -1.57 -8.46
CA VAL A 226 -8.94 -0.75 -8.40
C VAL A 226 -8.80 0.29 -7.30
N ASP A 227 -9.25 1.49 -7.56
CA ASP A 227 -9.19 2.59 -6.60
C ASP A 227 -10.61 3.03 -6.23
N PRO A 228 -11.17 2.52 -5.12
CA PRO A 228 -12.52 2.86 -4.71
C PRO A 228 -12.66 4.30 -4.25
N THR A 229 -11.57 4.95 -3.84
CA THR A 229 -11.60 6.35 -3.40
C THR A 229 -11.84 7.30 -4.58
N TRP A 230 -11.07 7.14 -5.65
CA TRP A 230 -11.12 8.08 -6.79
C TRP A 230 -12.05 7.63 -7.91
N TYR A 231 -12.24 6.32 -8.08
CA TYR A 231 -13.03 5.77 -9.19
C TYR A 231 -14.26 4.98 -8.76
N GLY A 232 -14.59 5.00 -7.47
CA GLY A 232 -15.71 4.22 -6.92
C GLY A 232 -17.03 4.49 -7.64
N ASN A 233 -17.39 5.75 -7.88
CA ASN A 233 -18.62 6.12 -8.55
C ASN A 233 -18.69 5.65 -10.02
N SER A 234 -17.56 5.70 -10.74
CA SER A 234 -17.50 5.24 -12.14
C SER A 234 -17.46 3.73 -12.27
N GLY A 235 -16.98 3.03 -11.22
CA GLY A 235 -16.68 1.58 -11.28
C GLY A 235 -15.57 1.25 -12.29
N TRP A 236 -14.63 2.19 -12.50
CA TRP A 236 -13.52 1.99 -13.41
C TRP A 236 -12.52 0.98 -12.82
N LEU A 237 -12.24 -0.09 -13.58
CA LEU A 237 -11.30 -1.13 -13.19
C LEU A 237 -9.93 -0.83 -13.75
N GLY A 238 -9.03 -0.37 -12.89
CA GLY A 238 -7.68 0.00 -13.29
C GLY A 238 -7.07 1.06 -12.38
N VAL A 239 -5.87 1.45 -12.71
CA VAL A 239 -5.14 2.59 -12.14
C VAL A 239 -4.40 3.34 -13.23
N THR A 240 -4.12 4.60 -13.00
CA THR A 240 -3.36 5.43 -13.94
C THR A 240 -1.85 5.16 -13.80
N ASN A 241 -1.08 5.60 -14.79
CA ASN A 241 0.38 5.63 -14.75
C ASN A 241 0.95 6.59 -13.68
N ARG A 242 0.08 7.21 -12.89
CA ARG A 242 0.40 8.08 -11.75
C ARG A 242 0.05 7.43 -10.40
N HIS A 243 -0.03 6.10 -10.36
CA HIS A 243 -0.05 5.30 -9.14
C HIS A 243 1.27 4.53 -9.05
N ILE A 244 2.06 4.80 -8.04
CA ILE A 244 3.36 4.17 -7.80
C ILE A 244 3.25 3.32 -6.54
N PRO A 245 2.96 2.01 -6.66
CA PRO A 245 2.91 1.11 -5.52
C PRO A 245 4.29 0.95 -4.87
N LEU A 246 4.30 0.95 -3.55
CA LEU A 246 5.46 0.67 -2.70
C LEU A 246 5.27 -0.61 -1.90
N ILE A 247 4.06 -0.81 -1.37
CA ILE A 247 3.72 -1.92 -0.48
C ILE A 247 2.56 -2.72 -1.06
N ILE A 248 2.72 -4.03 -1.07
CA ILE A 248 1.72 -5.01 -1.47
C ILE A 248 1.24 -5.75 -0.22
N GLY A 249 -0.04 -5.75 0.02
CA GLY A 249 -0.66 -6.40 1.18
C GLY A 249 -1.12 -5.40 2.23
N ASN A 250 -1.48 -5.93 3.39
CA ASN A 250 -2.04 -5.14 4.48
C ASN A 250 -0.94 -4.40 5.27
N TRP A 251 -0.63 -3.14 4.97
CA TRP A 251 0.37 -2.34 5.71
C TRP A 251 -0.14 -1.83 7.06
N MET A 252 -1.43 -1.97 7.36
CA MET A 252 -2.03 -1.55 8.62
C MET A 252 -1.73 -2.53 9.77
N ASP A 253 -1.30 -3.74 9.47
CA ASP A 253 -0.79 -4.68 10.46
C ASP A 253 0.66 -4.33 10.84
N ILE A 254 0.88 -3.82 12.03
CA ILE A 254 2.18 -3.34 12.57
C ILE A 254 3.35 -4.30 12.35
N ARG A 255 3.10 -5.60 12.23
CA ARG A 255 4.13 -6.61 11.99
C ARG A 255 4.71 -6.59 10.58
N ILE A 256 4.07 -5.87 9.64
CA ILE A 256 4.37 -5.90 8.21
C ILE A 256 4.57 -4.48 7.61
N HIS A 257 4.23 -3.41 8.31
CA HIS A 257 3.65 -2.21 7.78
C HIS A 257 4.32 -0.91 7.97
N GLN A 258 5.57 -0.92 8.03
CA GLN A 258 6.19 0.37 7.87
C GLN A 258 6.98 0.35 6.58
N GLU A 259 6.61 1.19 5.62
CA GLU A 259 7.50 1.56 4.53
C GLU A 259 8.88 2.00 5.07
N PHE A 260 8.99 2.04 6.40
CA PHE A 260 10.15 2.46 7.16
C PHE A 260 10.15 1.83 8.56
N LYS A 261 11.17 1.06 8.88
CA LYS A 261 11.41 0.47 10.20
C LYS A 261 12.81 0.82 10.68
N VAL A 262 12.93 1.29 11.90
CA VAL A 262 14.21 1.53 12.56
C VAL A 262 14.39 0.56 13.72
N SER A 263 15.56 -0.01 13.82
CA SER A 263 16.01 -0.73 15.00
C SER A 263 17.40 -0.24 15.42
N TRP A 264 17.75 -0.39 16.69
CA TRP A 264 19.07 -0.09 17.20
C TRP A 264 19.45 -1.10 18.26
N SER A 265 20.75 -1.27 18.50
CA SER A 265 21.30 -2.03 19.60
C SER A 265 22.00 -1.11 20.59
N HIS A 266 21.95 -1.46 21.88
CA HIS A 266 22.83 -0.89 22.88
C HIS A 266 23.98 -1.83 23.13
N LYS A 267 25.19 -1.32 23.37
CA LYS A 267 26.22 -2.13 24.04
C LYS A 267 25.68 -2.54 25.41
N PRO A 268 25.82 -3.82 25.77
CA PRO A 268 25.06 -4.44 26.85
C PRO A 268 25.56 -4.00 28.23
N LYS A 269 25.01 -2.97 28.81
CA LYS A 269 25.10 -2.72 30.26
C LYS A 269 24.19 -1.61 30.78
N THR A 270 23.33 -1.01 29.97
CA THR A 270 22.36 -0.03 30.47
C THR A 270 20.97 -0.33 29.97
N ALA A 271 19.96 -0.16 30.82
CA ALA A 271 18.56 -0.37 30.51
C ALA A 271 18.14 0.34 29.21
N PRO A 272 17.26 -0.26 28.40
CA PRO A 272 16.83 0.36 27.16
C PRO A 272 16.19 1.72 27.45
N PRO A 273 16.60 2.79 26.74
CA PRO A 273 15.94 4.08 26.89
C PRO A 273 14.52 3.99 26.37
N GLN A 274 13.59 4.65 27.09
CA GLN A 274 12.22 4.77 26.63
C GLN A 274 12.18 5.36 25.22
N LEU A 275 11.39 4.74 24.35
CA LEU A 275 11.15 5.21 22.98
C LEU A 275 10.62 6.65 23.03
N GLY A 276 11.27 7.60 22.40
CA GLY A 276 10.73 8.93 22.16
C GLY A 276 11.59 10.10 22.62
N SER A 277 12.57 9.91 23.51
CA SER A 277 13.36 11.04 24.05
C SER A 277 14.74 11.24 23.43
N LYS A 278 15.26 10.30 22.62
CA LYS A 278 16.65 10.33 22.16
C LYS A 278 16.87 10.50 20.65
N TRP A 279 15.80 10.53 19.86
CA TRP A 279 15.91 10.66 18.40
C TRP A 279 14.66 11.26 17.73
N LYS A 280 14.87 11.94 16.61
CA LYS A 280 13.82 12.51 15.78
C LYS A 280 13.95 11.97 14.37
N VAL A 281 12.83 11.51 13.80
CA VAL A 281 12.74 11.06 12.40
C VAL A 281 12.01 12.10 11.56
N THR A 282 12.59 12.46 10.42
CA THR A 282 11.94 13.29 9.42
C THR A 282 12.01 12.58 8.07
N LYS A 283 10.87 12.45 7.40
CA LYS A 283 10.76 11.85 6.07
C LYS A 283 10.51 12.93 5.03
N VAL A 284 11.19 12.85 3.89
CA VAL A 284 10.99 13.73 2.75
C VAL A 284 10.84 12.89 1.50
N VAL A 285 9.77 13.13 0.75
CA VAL A 285 9.52 12.45 -0.53
C VAL A 285 9.37 13.51 -1.61
N SER A 286 10.06 13.30 -2.73
CA SER A 286 9.94 14.09 -3.95
C SER A 286 9.73 13.16 -5.13
N ILE A 287 8.73 13.47 -5.95
CA ILE A 287 8.41 12.72 -7.15
C ILE A 287 8.36 13.70 -8.32
N LEU A 288 9.23 13.50 -9.29
CA LEU A 288 9.33 14.31 -10.50
C LEU A 288 9.01 13.44 -11.71
N ASN A 289 8.20 13.98 -12.62
CA ASN A 289 8.04 13.34 -13.93
C ASN A 289 9.35 13.53 -14.70
N SER A 290 9.99 12.45 -15.11
CA SER A 290 11.11 12.53 -16.06
C SER A 290 10.54 12.48 -17.47
N ARG A 291 10.96 13.42 -18.28
CA ARG A 291 10.65 13.46 -19.72
C ARG A 291 11.36 12.33 -20.44
#